data_db4d468ff7e6a04a43e01af567e12048
#
_entry.id   db4d468ff7e6a04a43e01af567e12048
#
_cell.length_a   1.000
_cell.length_b   1.000
_cell.length_c   1.000
_cell.angle_alpha   90.00
_cell.angle_beta   90.00
_cell.angle_gamma   90.00
#
_symmetry.space_group_name_H-M   'P 1'
#
loop_
_entity.id
_entity.type
_entity.pdbx_description
1 polymer ?
#
loop_
_entity_poly.entity_id
_entity_poly.type
_entity_poly.pdbx_seq_one_letter_code
_entity_poly.pdbx_strand_id
1 'polypeptide(L)'
;MIRKYTPRGLCDRRNTMEEKKVCPGCCHKTKDRPEKEYKDLMNRLSRIEGQVRGVRRMVEEGAYCPDILIQVSAVNAALNSFNKVLLANHIRTCVADDIRDGKDETIDELVTTLQKLMR
;
A
#
# COMPACT_ATOMS: atom_id res chain seq x y z
N MET A 1 1.57 -15.34 14.15
CA MET A 1 0.22 -15.10 13.84
C MET A 1 0.01 -14.32 12.58
N ILE A 2 -1.01 -14.60 11.85
CA ILE A 2 -1.27 -13.97 10.60
C ILE A 2 -2.39 -12.98 10.71
N ARG A 3 -2.19 -11.81 10.11
CA ARG A 3 -3.17 -10.81 10.17
C ARG A 3 -3.84 -10.71 8.84
N LYS A 4 -5.13 -10.76 8.80
CA LYS A 4 -5.83 -10.71 7.56
C LYS A 4 -5.98 -9.27 7.12
N TYR A 5 -5.63 -8.99 5.94
CA TYR A 5 -5.72 -7.65 5.42
C TYR A 5 -6.99 -7.51 4.62
N THR A 6 -7.78 -6.50 4.93
CA THR A 6 -8.99 -6.25 4.20
C THR A 6 -8.86 -4.90 3.56
N PRO A 7 -9.01 -4.81 2.28
CA PRO A 7 -8.85 -3.51 1.62
C PRO A 7 -9.99 -2.61 1.98
N ARG A 8 -9.73 -1.69 2.82
CA ARG A 8 -10.70 -0.81 3.20
C ARG A 8 -10.60 0.40 2.45
N GLY A 9 -11.41 1.28 2.46
CA GLY A 9 -11.30 2.51 1.78
C GLY A 9 -11.71 2.50 0.39
N LEU A 10 -11.73 1.39 -0.22
CA LEU A 10 -12.13 1.27 -1.57
C LEU A 10 -13.54 0.81 -1.65
N CYS A 11 -13.83 -0.34 -1.19
CA CYS A 11 -15.15 -0.85 -1.21
C CYS A 11 -15.83 -0.71 0.08
N ASP A 12 -15.10 -0.88 1.14
CA ASP A 12 -15.57 -0.96 2.39
C ASP A 12 -16.27 0.24 2.86
N ARG A 13 -15.93 1.35 2.41
CA ARG A 13 -16.47 2.45 2.90
C ARG A 13 -17.91 2.57 2.59
N ARG A 14 -18.32 2.20 1.45
CA ARG A 14 -19.63 2.23 1.08
C ARG A 14 -20.38 1.00 1.21
N ASN A 15 -19.73 -0.06 1.25
CA ASN A 15 -20.32 -1.29 1.34
C ASN A 15 -20.34 -1.69 2.69
N THR A 16 -21.29 -1.66 3.38
CA THR A 16 -21.26 -2.07 4.73
C THR A 16 -21.30 -3.49 4.75
N MET A 17 -21.23 -4.06 5.81
CA MET A 17 -21.01 -5.37 5.84
C MET A 17 -22.12 -6.16 5.47
N GLU A 18 -23.24 -5.69 5.38
CA GLU A 18 -24.23 -6.58 5.07
C GLU A 18 -24.16 -6.97 3.68
N GLU A 19 -23.49 -6.31 2.88
CA GLU A 19 -23.43 -6.68 1.56
C GLU A 19 -22.61 -7.69 1.17
N LYS A 20 -21.62 -7.99 1.59
CA LYS A 20 -20.74 -8.97 1.12
C LYS A 20 -20.71 -8.91 -0.34
N LYS A 21 -21.17 -7.94 -1.04
CA LYS A 21 -21.06 -7.94 -2.38
C LYS A 21 -19.75 -7.63 -2.84
N VAL A 22 -19.28 -8.29 -3.78
CA VAL A 22 -17.95 -8.08 -4.29
C VAL A 22 -18.00 -6.89 -5.18
N CYS A 23 -17.16 -5.94 -4.98
CA CYS A 23 -17.06 -4.79 -5.78
C CYS A 23 -16.30 -5.13 -7.02
N PRO A 24 -16.87 -5.07 -8.17
CA PRO A 24 -16.17 -5.47 -9.39
C PRO A 24 -14.91 -4.66 -9.59
N GLY A 25 -13.85 -5.27 -9.78
CA GLY A 25 -12.61 -4.59 -10.03
C GLY A 25 -11.86 -4.14 -8.83
N CYS A 26 -12.30 -4.44 -7.67
CA CYS A 26 -11.52 -4.07 -6.50
C CYS A 26 -11.87 -4.96 -5.36
N CYS A 27 -11.13 -4.92 -4.37
CA CYS A 27 -11.39 -5.53 -3.09
C CYS A 27 -11.83 -6.95 -3.02
N HIS A 28 -11.66 -7.70 -4.06
CA HIS A 28 -12.10 -9.07 -3.99
C HIS A 28 -11.01 -10.04 -3.59
N LYS A 29 -9.82 -9.54 -3.32
CA LYS A 29 -8.75 -10.40 -2.86
C LYS A 29 -8.22 -9.87 -1.55
N THR A 30 -7.88 -10.77 -0.68
CA THR A 30 -7.28 -10.39 0.58
C THR A 30 -5.99 -11.15 0.75
N LYS A 31 -5.18 -10.75 1.65
CA LYS A 31 -3.94 -11.42 1.93
C LYS A 31 -3.69 -11.48 3.41
N ASP A 32 -3.35 -12.67 3.88
CA ASP A 32 -2.95 -12.87 5.26
C ASP A 32 -1.44 -12.74 5.31
N ARG A 33 -0.94 -11.89 6.18
CA ARG A 33 0.49 -11.68 6.31
C ARG A 33 1.00 -12.18 7.62
N PRO A 34 2.23 -12.68 7.66
CA PRO A 34 2.84 -13.03 8.93
C PRO A 34 2.93 -11.81 9.81
N GLU A 35 2.91 -12.03 11.09
CA GLU A 35 2.92 -10.94 12.04
C GLU A 35 4.14 -10.03 11.85
N LYS A 36 5.30 -10.59 11.57
CA LYS A 36 6.49 -9.79 11.40
C LYS A 36 6.38 -8.86 10.21
N GLU A 37 5.88 -9.35 9.10
CA GLU A 37 5.72 -8.54 7.91
C GLU A 37 4.68 -7.45 8.16
N TYR A 38 3.59 -7.80 8.81
CA TYR A 38 2.54 -6.84 9.11
C TYR A 38 3.09 -5.72 9.98
N LYS A 39 3.83 -6.05 11.01
CA LYS A 39 4.38 -5.04 11.88
C LYS A 39 5.35 -4.14 11.17
N ASP A 40 6.18 -4.69 10.32
CA ASP A 40 7.13 -3.88 9.58
C ASP A 40 6.43 -2.88 8.68
N LEU A 41 5.39 -3.31 7.98
CA LEU A 41 4.65 -2.42 7.11
C LEU A 41 3.94 -1.35 7.91
N MET A 42 3.34 -1.71 9.03
CA MET A 42 2.63 -0.74 9.85
C MET A 42 3.59 0.27 10.47
N ASN A 43 4.78 -0.17 10.87
CA ASN A 43 5.76 0.76 11.42
C ASN A 43 6.24 1.76 10.37
N ARG A 44 6.41 1.30 9.13
CA ARG A 44 6.80 2.19 8.06
C ARG A 44 5.71 3.22 7.80
N LEU A 45 4.46 2.78 7.77
CA LEU A 45 3.35 3.69 7.54
C LEU A 45 3.17 4.68 8.68
N SER A 46 3.41 4.25 9.91
CA SER A 46 3.31 5.15 11.05
C SER A 46 4.33 6.28 10.97
N ARG A 47 5.53 5.96 10.50
CA ARG A 47 6.54 6.99 10.34
C ARG A 47 6.13 7.95 9.25
N ILE A 48 5.60 7.44 8.15
CA ILE A 48 5.16 8.27 7.04
C ILE A 48 4.01 9.17 7.49
N GLU A 49 3.09 8.62 8.28
CA GLU A 49 2.03 9.40 8.83
C GLU A 49 2.57 10.56 9.65
N GLY A 50 3.57 10.30 10.48
CA GLY A 50 4.20 11.34 11.28
C GLY A 50 4.85 12.40 10.40
N GLN A 51 5.47 11.99 9.30
CA GLN A 51 6.08 12.94 8.38
C GLN A 51 5.03 13.81 7.71
N VAL A 52 3.90 13.23 7.33
CA VAL A 52 2.83 14.01 6.73
C VAL A 52 2.27 15.00 7.73
N ARG A 53 2.13 14.60 8.99
CA ARG A 53 1.66 15.54 10.01
C ARG A 53 2.66 16.68 10.19
N GLY A 54 3.96 16.38 10.04
CA GLY A 54 4.97 17.41 10.11
C GLY A 54 4.83 18.42 8.98
N VAL A 55 4.54 17.93 7.76
CA VAL A 55 4.31 18.81 6.63
C VAL A 55 3.10 19.69 6.88
N ARG A 56 2.04 19.11 7.43
CA ARG A 56 0.83 19.86 7.72
C ARG A 56 1.13 20.99 8.70
N ARG A 57 1.93 20.69 9.73
CA ARG A 57 2.28 21.71 10.70
C ARG A 57 3.09 22.82 10.07
N MET A 58 3.98 22.49 9.15
CA MET A 58 4.78 23.50 8.46
C MET A 58 3.86 24.46 7.69
N VAL A 59 2.83 23.93 7.05
CA VAL A 59 1.89 24.77 6.33
C VAL A 59 1.13 25.65 7.30
N GLU A 60 0.71 25.07 8.42
CA GLU A 60 -0.04 25.82 9.42
C GLU A 60 0.78 26.95 10.01
N GLU A 61 2.07 26.74 10.15
CA GLU A 61 2.94 27.73 10.74
C GLU A 61 3.54 28.69 9.73
N GLY A 62 3.19 28.56 8.48
CA GLY A 62 3.68 29.47 7.46
C GLY A 62 5.13 29.27 7.07
N ALA A 63 5.62 28.05 7.12
CA ALA A 63 7.00 27.79 6.76
C ALA A 63 7.25 28.18 5.30
N TYR A 64 8.51 28.39 5.00
CA TYR A 64 8.92 28.81 3.67
C TYR A 64 8.64 27.71 2.66
N CYS A 65 8.12 28.02 1.51
CA CYS A 65 7.70 27.02 0.53
C CYS A 65 8.76 25.99 0.14
N PRO A 66 9.99 26.42 -0.18
CA PRO A 66 10.99 25.40 -0.55
C PRO A 66 11.25 24.40 0.56
N ASP A 67 11.15 24.82 1.82
CA ASP A 67 11.38 23.90 2.94
C ASP A 67 10.27 22.87 3.00
N ILE A 68 9.04 23.29 2.72
CA ILE A 68 7.92 22.36 2.70
C ILE A 68 8.11 21.37 1.56
N LEU A 69 8.54 21.87 0.40
CA LEU A 69 8.74 20.99 -0.75
C LEU A 69 9.81 19.94 -0.50
N ILE A 70 10.86 20.31 0.24
CA ILE A 70 11.90 19.36 0.58
C ILE A 70 11.33 18.28 1.49
N GLN A 71 10.48 18.64 2.43
CA GLN A 71 9.87 17.66 3.32
C GLN A 71 8.92 16.74 2.54
N VAL A 72 8.19 17.28 1.59
CA VAL A 72 7.33 16.45 0.75
C VAL A 72 8.15 15.46 -0.06
N SER A 73 9.33 15.89 -0.53
CA SER A 73 10.20 14.98 -1.24
C SER A 73 10.62 13.83 -0.35
N ALA A 74 10.88 14.10 0.92
CA ALA A 74 11.25 13.04 1.86
C ALA A 74 10.09 12.07 2.08
N VAL A 75 8.86 12.59 2.13
CA VAL A 75 7.68 11.73 2.29
C VAL A 75 7.53 10.84 1.05
N ASN A 76 7.76 11.41 -0.14
CA ASN A 76 7.68 10.62 -1.35
C ASN A 76 8.72 9.50 -1.37
N ALA A 77 9.93 9.80 -0.91
CA ALA A 77 10.97 8.77 -0.86
C ALA A 77 10.57 7.66 0.11
N ALA A 78 9.97 8.02 1.23
CA ALA A 78 9.54 7.02 2.20
C ALA A 78 8.40 6.15 1.64
N LEU A 79 7.49 6.77 0.88
CA LEU A 79 6.42 6.00 0.25
C LEU A 79 6.96 5.07 -0.82
N ASN A 80 7.96 5.51 -1.57
CA ASN A 80 8.58 4.65 -2.56
C ASN A 80 9.27 3.47 -1.90
N SER A 81 9.89 3.70 -0.76
CA SER A 81 10.54 2.63 -0.03
C SER A 81 9.50 1.62 0.47
N PHE A 82 8.36 2.12 0.94
CA PHE A 82 7.27 1.24 1.37
C PHE A 82 6.80 0.41 0.18
N ASN A 83 6.63 1.02 -0.99
CA ASN A 83 6.20 0.30 -2.17
C ASN A 83 7.17 -0.80 -2.55
N LYS A 84 8.47 -0.54 -2.44
CA LYS A 84 9.44 -1.56 -2.81
C LYS A 84 9.37 -2.77 -1.90
N VAL A 85 9.20 -2.54 -0.62
CA VAL A 85 9.11 -3.64 0.33
C VAL A 85 7.83 -4.45 0.08
N LEU A 86 6.71 -3.74 -0.11
CA LEU A 86 5.45 -4.42 -0.32
C LEU A 86 5.48 -5.21 -1.63
N LEU A 87 6.01 -4.62 -2.69
CA LEU A 87 6.08 -5.29 -3.97
C LEU A 87 6.98 -6.53 -3.91
N ALA A 88 8.13 -6.42 -3.25
CA ALA A 88 9.02 -7.55 -3.13
C ALA A 88 8.33 -8.71 -2.41
N ASN A 89 7.61 -8.41 -1.34
CA ASN A 89 6.90 -9.44 -0.62
C ASN A 89 5.80 -10.05 -1.48
N HIS A 90 5.12 -9.21 -2.24
CA HIS A 90 4.05 -9.70 -3.11
C HIS A 90 4.59 -10.65 -4.18
N ILE A 91 5.71 -10.29 -4.80
CA ILE A 91 6.29 -11.15 -5.82
C ILE A 91 6.75 -12.47 -5.24
N ARG A 92 7.38 -12.44 -4.08
CA ARG A 92 7.91 -13.67 -3.48
C ARG A 92 6.82 -14.60 -2.98
N THR A 93 5.66 -14.06 -2.66
CA THR A 93 4.61 -14.91 -2.11
C THR A 93 3.46 -15.07 -3.09
N CYS A 94 2.63 -14.07 -3.27
CA CYS A 94 1.44 -14.21 -4.08
C CYS A 94 1.71 -14.55 -5.54
N VAL A 95 2.65 -13.83 -6.15
CA VAL A 95 2.93 -14.05 -7.56
C VAL A 95 3.57 -15.42 -7.74
N ALA A 96 4.52 -15.75 -6.89
CA ALA A 96 5.20 -17.04 -7.00
C ALA A 96 4.22 -18.21 -6.83
N ASP A 97 3.32 -18.09 -5.86
CA ASP A 97 2.35 -19.14 -5.61
C ASP A 97 1.37 -19.27 -6.76
N ASP A 98 0.92 -18.18 -7.32
CA ASP A 98 0.00 -18.22 -8.43
C ASP A 98 0.64 -18.83 -9.67
N ILE A 99 1.91 -18.53 -9.90
CA ILE A 99 2.61 -19.12 -11.03
C ILE A 99 2.76 -20.62 -10.85
N ARG A 100 3.05 -21.06 -9.64
CA ARG A 100 3.16 -22.49 -9.37
C ARG A 100 1.83 -23.19 -9.56
N ASP A 101 0.72 -22.46 -9.33
CA ASP A 101 -0.60 -23.04 -9.51
C ASP A 101 -1.09 -22.88 -10.94
N GLY A 102 -0.29 -22.35 -11.81
CA GLY A 102 -0.66 -22.22 -13.22
C GLY A 102 -1.53 -21.04 -13.53
N LYS A 103 -1.60 -20.05 -12.65
CA LYS A 103 -2.44 -18.89 -12.89
C LYS A 103 -1.60 -17.82 -13.55
N ASP A 104 -1.48 -17.90 -14.85
CA ASP A 104 -0.61 -16.98 -15.58
C ASP A 104 -1.12 -15.57 -15.66
N GLU A 105 -2.39 -15.34 -15.44
CA GLU A 105 -2.90 -14.00 -15.51
C GLU A 105 -2.33 -13.12 -14.41
N THR A 106 -1.73 -13.70 -13.41
CA THR A 106 -1.06 -12.93 -12.36
C THR A 106 0.10 -12.13 -12.93
N ILE A 107 0.73 -12.65 -13.97
CA ILE A 107 1.85 -11.95 -14.59
C ILE A 107 1.36 -10.67 -15.24
N ASP A 108 0.22 -10.73 -15.93
CA ASP A 108 -0.34 -9.54 -16.56
C ASP A 108 -0.77 -8.52 -15.53
N GLU A 109 -1.31 -9.00 -14.42
CA GLU A 109 -1.70 -8.13 -13.33
C GLU A 109 -0.48 -7.42 -12.76
N LEU A 110 0.61 -8.14 -12.58
CA LEU A 110 1.84 -7.58 -12.05
C LEU A 110 2.40 -6.52 -13.00
N VAL A 111 2.41 -6.82 -14.30
CA VAL A 111 2.92 -5.88 -15.30
C VAL A 111 2.09 -4.60 -15.26
N THR A 112 0.77 -4.72 -15.17
CA THR A 112 -0.11 -3.55 -15.11
C THR A 112 0.19 -2.73 -13.87
N THR A 113 0.38 -3.39 -12.75
CA THR A 113 0.68 -2.70 -11.49
C THR A 113 2.01 -1.96 -11.59
N LEU A 114 3.02 -2.61 -12.15
CA LEU A 114 4.32 -1.97 -12.29
C LEU A 114 4.25 -0.75 -13.19
N GLN A 115 3.47 -0.83 -14.26
CA GLN A 115 3.34 0.31 -15.15
C GLN A 115 2.69 1.49 -14.45
N LYS A 116 1.75 1.24 -13.55
CA LYS A 116 1.15 2.32 -12.80
C LYS A 116 2.13 2.93 -11.81
N LEU A 117 2.98 2.11 -11.22
CA LEU A 117 3.94 2.61 -10.25
C LEU A 117 5.06 3.39 -10.90
N MET A 118 5.39 3.10 -12.13
CA MET A 118 6.51 3.74 -12.80
C MET A 118 6.13 4.95 -13.62
N ARG A 119 4.90 5.40 -13.50
CA ARG A 119 4.46 6.54 -14.24
C ARG A 119 5.06 7.86 -13.79
#